data_4024a18fd4878a92ec42a23e70c56b72
#
_entry.id   4024a18fd4878a92ec42a23e70c56b72
#
_cell.length_a   1.000
_cell.length_b   1.000
_cell.length_c   1.000
_cell.angle_alpha   90.00
_cell.angle_beta   90.00
_cell.angle_gamma   90.00
#
_symmetry.space_group_name_H-M   'P 1'
#
loop_
_entity.id
_entity.type
_entity.pdbx_description
1 polymer ?
#
loop_
_entity_poly.entity_id
_entity_poly.type
_entity_poly.pdbx_seq_one_letter_code
_entity_poly.pdbx_strand_id
1 'polypeptide(L)'
;MLPQGAPGPARLHPYDPRGRQRRLPWVVLTGALLVIALAMLWPVVATAVVAAWVLVARWVDHSAMGHLRRLMARGRRRGDAWRITAAAPWHLVTAVLRSAASLIAPAVLGAAVVVLVNLFLGHDALTSFRTPSAVGLDNALAWGSGAFVAVLALWWGIDSASLRRGTHLTLAAPLRSGPAAAVGALVLVVAGAVVALWGLSQGWPTSLVPLG
;
A
#
# COMPACT_ATOMS: atom_id res chain seq x y z
N MET A 1 -14.60 38.67 34.31
CA MET A 1 -14.60 37.19 34.20
C MET A 1 -13.93 36.87 32.88
N LEU A 2 -12.66 36.41 32.90
CA LEU A 2 -11.97 35.93 31.71
C LEU A 2 -12.47 34.49 31.39
N PRO A 3 -12.77 34.14 30.13
CA PRO A 3 -13.17 32.81 29.79
C PRO A 3 -12.02 31.86 30.10
N GLN A 4 -12.29 30.90 30.97
CA GLN A 4 -11.35 29.83 31.33
C GLN A 4 -10.88 29.12 30.06
N GLY A 5 -9.56 29.09 29.93
CA GLY A 5 -8.74 28.71 28.81
C GLY A 5 -9.30 27.67 27.87
N ALA A 6 -9.25 27.99 26.59
CA ALA A 6 -9.36 26.99 25.54
C ALA A 6 -8.47 25.80 25.89
N PRO A 7 -8.95 24.56 25.81
CA PRO A 7 -8.12 23.39 26.07
C PRO A 7 -6.89 23.47 25.15
N GLY A 8 -5.72 23.64 25.77
CA GLY A 8 -4.47 23.65 25.02
C GLY A 8 -4.38 22.39 24.17
N PRO A 9 -3.62 22.38 23.07
CA PRO A 9 -3.54 21.27 22.17
C PRO A 9 -3.24 20.00 22.97
N ALA A 10 -4.16 19.04 22.90
CA ALA A 10 -4.08 17.81 23.69
C ALA A 10 -2.70 17.17 23.43
N ARG A 11 -1.83 17.18 24.44
CA ARG A 11 -0.51 16.58 24.34
C ARG A 11 -0.70 15.11 24.02
N LEU A 12 -0.23 14.68 22.85
CA LEU A 12 -0.26 13.29 22.47
C LEU A 12 0.44 12.45 23.55
N HIS A 13 -0.19 11.34 23.92
CA HIS A 13 0.40 10.43 24.90
C HIS A 13 1.79 9.98 24.41
N PRO A 14 2.84 9.85 25.27
CA PRO A 14 4.19 9.47 24.85
C PRO A 14 4.28 8.19 24.04
N TYR A 15 3.29 7.30 24.19
CA TYR A 15 3.15 6.06 23.44
C TYR A 15 2.18 6.16 22.24
N ASP A 16 1.66 7.37 21.93
CA ASP A 16 0.80 7.54 20.75
C ASP A 16 1.65 7.36 19.49
N PRO A 17 1.35 6.36 18.66
CA PRO A 17 2.08 6.11 17.43
C PRO A 17 1.99 7.29 16.45
N ARG A 18 1.00 8.19 16.60
CA ARG A 18 0.88 9.39 15.78
C ARG A 18 2.01 10.39 16.00
N GLY A 19 2.55 10.48 17.24
CA GLY A 19 3.67 11.35 17.57
C GLY A 19 5.04 10.85 17.08
N ARG A 20 5.15 9.55 16.75
CA ARG A 20 6.39 8.90 16.32
C ARG A 20 6.47 8.62 14.81
N GLN A 21 5.49 9.09 14.03
CA GLN A 21 5.45 8.84 12.60
C GLN A 21 6.56 9.61 11.88
N ARG A 22 7.65 8.92 11.57
CA ARG A 22 8.63 9.42 10.61
C ARG A 22 8.01 9.29 9.22
N ARG A 23 7.75 10.42 8.58
CA ARG A 23 7.29 10.44 7.20
C ARG A 23 8.45 10.02 6.29
N LEU A 24 8.25 8.95 5.54
CA LEU A 24 9.23 8.43 4.59
C LEU A 24 8.65 8.54 3.16
N PRO A 25 8.40 9.78 2.65
CA PRO A 25 7.68 9.97 1.40
C PRO A 25 8.42 9.32 0.22
N TRP A 26 9.76 9.39 0.22
CA TRP A 26 10.57 8.81 -0.86
C TRP A 26 10.48 7.29 -0.93
N VAL A 27 10.48 6.60 0.21
CA VAL A 27 10.34 5.13 0.24
C VAL A 27 8.94 4.71 -0.25
N VAL A 28 7.92 5.44 0.14
CA VAL A 28 6.54 5.17 -0.33
C VAL A 28 6.43 5.44 -1.83
N LEU A 29 6.98 6.56 -2.32
CA LEU A 29 6.96 6.90 -3.73
C LEU A 29 7.69 5.86 -4.58
N THR A 30 8.91 5.48 -4.18
CA THR A 30 9.69 4.46 -4.90
C THR A 30 9.04 3.10 -4.87
N GLY A 31 8.38 2.73 -3.76
CA GLY A 31 7.57 1.51 -3.68
C GLY A 31 6.36 1.55 -4.62
N ALA A 32 5.69 2.70 -4.72
CA ALA A 32 4.58 2.88 -5.66
C ALA A 32 5.05 2.76 -7.12
N LEU A 33 6.17 3.39 -7.48
CA LEU A 33 6.76 3.28 -8.81
C LEU A 33 7.16 1.84 -9.16
N LEU A 34 7.72 1.10 -8.21
CA LEU A 34 8.02 -0.32 -8.40
C LEU A 34 6.75 -1.14 -8.67
N VAL A 35 5.66 -0.89 -7.93
CA VAL A 35 4.37 -1.57 -8.15
C VAL A 35 3.83 -1.27 -9.54
N ILE A 36 3.93 -0.02 -10.00
CA ILE A 36 3.47 0.37 -11.34
C ILE A 36 4.31 -0.34 -12.42
N ALA A 37 5.63 -0.33 -12.29
CA ALA A 37 6.52 -1.05 -13.21
C ALA A 37 6.22 -2.56 -13.22
N LEU A 38 5.95 -3.14 -12.05
CA LEU A 38 5.56 -4.54 -11.93
C LEU A 38 4.21 -4.82 -12.60
N ALA A 39 3.24 -3.89 -12.51
CA ALA A 39 1.94 -4.04 -13.14
C ALA A 39 2.00 -4.00 -14.67
N MET A 40 2.96 -3.28 -15.24
CA MET A 40 3.19 -3.26 -16.67
C MET A 40 3.60 -4.64 -17.22
N LEU A 41 4.24 -5.46 -16.40
CA LEU A 41 4.72 -6.79 -16.80
C LEU A 41 3.84 -7.91 -16.26
N TRP A 42 3.50 -7.84 -14.96
CA TRP A 42 2.77 -8.88 -14.23
C TRP A 42 1.67 -8.28 -13.37
N PRO A 43 0.52 -7.90 -13.95
CA PRO A 43 -0.55 -7.20 -13.25
C PRO A 43 -1.11 -7.99 -12.06
N VAL A 44 -1.19 -9.33 -12.16
CA VAL A 44 -1.66 -10.17 -11.04
C VAL A 44 -0.66 -10.16 -9.88
N VAL A 45 0.65 -10.25 -10.18
CA VAL A 45 1.69 -10.16 -9.14
C VAL A 45 1.69 -8.80 -8.46
N ALA A 46 1.60 -7.72 -9.24
CA ALA A 46 1.50 -6.37 -8.69
C ALA A 46 0.28 -6.23 -7.76
N THR A 47 -0.88 -6.75 -8.19
CA THR A 47 -2.11 -6.74 -7.38
C THR A 47 -1.93 -7.55 -6.09
N ALA A 48 -1.33 -8.73 -6.15
CA ALA A 48 -1.04 -9.56 -4.98
C ALA A 48 -0.09 -8.86 -4.00
N VAL A 49 0.96 -8.21 -4.50
CA VAL A 49 1.91 -7.43 -3.68
C VAL A 49 1.20 -6.27 -2.98
N VAL A 50 0.38 -5.51 -3.70
CA VAL A 50 -0.41 -4.40 -3.11
C VAL A 50 -1.39 -4.93 -2.06
N ALA A 51 -2.12 -6.00 -2.35
CA ALA A 51 -3.07 -6.59 -1.40
C ALA A 51 -2.37 -7.08 -0.13
N ALA A 52 -1.25 -7.77 -0.26
CA ALA A 52 -0.42 -8.20 0.88
C ALA A 52 0.08 -7.00 1.70
N TRP A 53 0.57 -5.95 1.03
CA TRP A 53 1.01 -4.74 1.71
C TRP A 53 -0.11 -4.03 2.48
N VAL A 54 -1.29 -3.87 1.85
CA VAL A 54 -2.48 -3.28 2.49
C VAL A 54 -2.87 -4.07 3.73
N LEU A 55 -2.86 -5.40 3.64
CA LEU A 55 -3.18 -6.28 4.75
C LEU A 55 -2.19 -6.11 5.91
N VAL A 56 -0.89 -6.15 5.63
CA VAL A 56 0.17 -5.96 6.63
C VAL A 56 0.07 -4.58 7.29
N ALA A 57 -0.04 -3.52 6.48
CA ALA A 57 -0.14 -2.16 7.00
C ALA A 57 -1.35 -1.97 7.92
N ARG A 58 -2.51 -2.50 7.54
CA ARG A 58 -3.71 -2.43 8.37
C ARG A 58 -3.63 -3.27 9.62
N TRP A 59 -3.06 -4.46 9.53
CA TRP A 59 -2.83 -5.31 10.71
C TRP A 59 -1.92 -4.60 11.72
N VAL A 60 -0.84 -3.97 11.26
CA VAL A 60 0.06 -3.19 12.13
C VAL A 60 -0.66 -1.98 12.74
N ASP A 61 -1.46 -1.23 11.96
CA ASP A 61 -2.24 -0.10 12.50
C ASP A 61 -3.25 -0.55 13.56
N HIS A 62 -4.00 -1.62 13.31
CA HIS A 62 -4.96 -2.18 14.27
C HIS A 62 -4.28 -2.68 15.55
N SER A 63 -3.16 -3.35 15.43
CA SER A 63 -2.39 -3.87 16.57
C SER A 63 -1.85 -2.72 17.43
N ALA A 64 -1.28 -1.69 16.81
CA ALA A 64 -0.76 -0.51 17.49
C ALA A 64 -1.86 0.28 18.21
N MET A 65 -3.00 0.52 17.55
CA MET A 65 -4.14 1.23 18.15
C MET A 65 -4.82 0.41 19.24
N GLY A 66 -4.94 -0.90 19.08
CA GLY A 66 -5.46 -1.80 20.10
C GLY A 66 -4.60 -1.79 21.38
N HIS A 67 -3.27 -1.79 21.19
CA HIS A 67 -2.32 -1.69 22.31
C HIS A 67 -2.46 -0.34 23.04
N LEU A 68 -2.49 0.77 22.31
CA LEU A 68 -2.65 2.11 22.87
C LEU A 68 -3.94 2.25 23.66
N ARG A 69 -5.09 1.81 23.13
CA ARG A 69 -6.37 1.85 23.82
C ARG A 69 -6.35 1.08 25.14
N ARG A 70 -5.67 -0.08 25.18
CA ARG A 70 -5.53 -0.89 26.42
C ARG A 70 -4.65 -0.19 27.45
N LEU A 71 -3.52 0.39 27.03
CA LEU A 71 -2.64 1.17 27.91
C LEU A 71 -3.37 2.34 28.55
N MET A 72 -4.18 3.07 27.77
CA MET A 72 -4.97 4.20 28.30
C MET A 72 -6.11 3.75 29.23
N ALA A 73 -6.75 2.60 28.95
CA ALA A 73 -7.90 2.15 29.73
C ALA A 73 -7.53 1.47 31.06
N ARG A 74 -6.42 0.74 31.13
CA ARG A 74 -6.13 -0.19 32.25
C ARG A 74 -4.69 -0.13 32.78
N GLY A 75 -3.81 0.67 32.17
CA GLY A 75 -2.38 0.65 32.45
C GLY A 75 -1.69 -0.64 31.99
N ARG A 76 -0.38 -0.77 32.28
CA ARG A 76 0.44 -1.92 31.86
C ARG A 76 0.23 -3.11 32.81
N ARG A 77 -0.27 -4.25 32.32
CA ARG A 77 -0.42 -5.51 33.11
C ARG A 77 0.42 -6.63 32.51
N ARG A 78 0.99 -7.51 33.39
CA ARG A 78 1.87 -8.63 32.98
C ARG A 78 1.23 -9.68 32.07
N GLY A 79 -0.11 -9.75 31.94
CA GLY A 79 -0.82 -10.72 31.11
C GLY A 79 -1.22 -10.21 29.71
N ASP A 80 -0.86 -8.98 29.34
CA ASP A 80 -1.35 -8.36 28.09
C ASP A 80 -0.76 -9.02 26.81
N ALA A 81 0.46 -9.58 26.90
CA ALA A 81 1.10 -10.24 25.76
C ALA A 81 0.30 -11.47 25.27
N TRP A 82 -0.15 -12.33 26.18
CA TRP A 82 -0.94 -13.53 25.86
C TRP A 82 -2.29 -13.19 25.21
N ARG A 83 -2.99 -12.17 25.74
CA ARG A 83 -4.28 -11.75 25.18
C ARG A 83 -4.16 -11.11 23.79
N ILE A 84 -3.04 -10.45 23.51
CA ILE A 84 -2.73 -9.93 22.16
C ILE A 84 -2.60 -11.08 21.19
N THR A 85 -1.86 -12.12 21.57
CA THR A 85 -1.63 -13.30 20.71
C THR A 85 -2.93 -14.09 20.50
N ALA A 86 -3.74 -14.26 21.55
CA ALA A 86 -5.03 -14.96 21.44
C ALA A 86 -6.08 -14.18 20.60
N ALA A 87 -6.02 -12.85 20.57
CA ALA A 87 -6.91 -12.03 19.75
C ALA A 87 -6.39 -11.81 18.31
N ALA A 88 -5.15 -12.22 18.01
CA ALA A 88 -4.52 -12.03 16.71
C ALA A 88 -5.33 -12.62 15.54
N PRO A 89 -5.89 -13.85 15.61
CA PRO A 89 -6.68 -14.40 14.50
C PRO A 89 -7.95 -13.58 14.22
N TRP A 90 -8.64 -13.09 15.24
CA TRP A 90 -9.83 -12.23 15.05
C TRP A 90 -9.47 -10.89 14.42
N HIS A 91 -8.36 -10.29 14.84
CA HIS A 91 -7.86 -9.06 14.23
C HIS A 91 -7.43 -9.27 12.78
N LEU A 92 -6.91 -10.44 12.45
CA LEU A 92 -6.56 -10.79 11.08
C LEU A 92 -7.81 -10.92 10.19
N VAL A 93 -8.84 -11.62 10.64
CA VAL A 93 -10.11 -11.76 9.90
C VAL A 93 -10.75 -10.40 9.63
N THR A 94 -10.84 -9.54 10.66
CA THR A 94 -11.40 -8.19 10.48
C THR A 94 -10.53 -7.30 9.59
N ALA A 95 -9.21 -7.44 9.65
CA ALA A 95 -8.29 -6.75 8.77
C ALA A 95 -8.45 -7.21 7.30
N VAL A 96 -8.59 -8.52 7.06
CA VAL A 96 -8.84 -9.07 5.71
C VAL A 96 -10.14 -8.53 5.14
N LEU A 97 -11.25 -8.61 5.87
CA LEU A 97 -12.55 -8.14 5.39
C LEU A 97 -12.54 -6.64 5.06
N ARG A 98 -11.99 -5.82 5.95
CA ARG A 98 -11.87 -4.37 5.71
C ARG A 98 -10.91 -4.05 4.58
N SER A 99 -9.82 -4.79 4.44
CA SER A 99 -8.87 -4.62 3.35
C SER A 99 -9.51 -4.98 2.02
N ALA A 100 -10.24 -6.09 1.94
CA ALA A 100 -10.96 -6.48 0.73
C ALA A 100 -11.96 -5.39 0.30
N ALA A 101 -12.79 -4.90 1.22
CA ALA A 101 -13.74 -3.84 0.93
C ALA A 101 -13.08 -2.55 0.41
N SER A 102 -11.92 -2.18 0.99
CA SER A 102 -11.21 -0.96 0.57
C SER A 102 -10.41 -1.10 -0.72
N LEU A 103 -10.13 -2.31 -1.16
CA LEU A 103 -9.44 -2.57 -2.43
C LEU A 103 -10.42 -2.54 -3.62
N ILE A 104 -11.72 -2.72 -3.40
CA ILE A 104 -12.72 -2.75 -4.47
C ILE A 104 -12.72 -1.43 -5.26
N ALA A 105 -12.85 -0.29 -4.59
CA ALA A 105 -12.91 1.00 -5.29
C ALA A 105 -11.63 1.32 -6.08
N PRO A 106 -10.40 1.20 -5.53
CA PRO A 106 -9.18 1.33 -6.29
C PRO A 106 -9.06 0.36 -7.46
N ALA A 107 -9.48 -0.90 -7.27
CA ALA A 107 -9.44 -1.91 -8.33
C ALA A 107 -10.41 -1.56 -9.49
N VAL A 108 -11.62 -1.14 -9.16
CA VAL A 108 -12.61 -0.70 -10.16
C VAL A 108 -12.10 0.52 -10.91
N LEU A 109 -11.56 1.52 -10.22
CA LEU A 109 -10.98 2.71 -10.85
C LEU A 109 -9.80 2.37 -11.75
N GLY A 110 -8.88 1.51 -11.27
CA GLY A 110 -7.76 1.03 -12.08
C GLY A 110 -8.22 0.28 -13.33
N ALA A 111 -9.19 -0.63 -13.19
CA ALA A 111 -9.75 -1.36 -14.32
C ALA A 111 -10.46 -0.42 -15.32
N ALA A 112 -11.20 0.58 -14.84
CA ALA A 112 -11.82 1.59 -15.69
C ALA A 112 -10.79 2.37 -16.51
N VAL A 113 -9.64 2.69 -15.91
CA VAL A 113 -8.53 3.36 -16.61
C VAL A 113 -7.90 2.45 -17.65
N VAL A 114 -7.71 1.15 -17.37
CA VAL A 114 -7.24 0.18 -18.38
C VAL A 114 -8.19 0.18 -19.59
N VAL A 115 -9.49 0.10 -19.37
CA VAL A 115 -10.52 0.17 -20.42
C VAL A 115 -10.41 1.47 -21.21
N LEU A 116 -10.32 2.60 -20.52
CA LEU A 116 -10.23 3.92 -21.15
C LEU A 116 -8.98 4.08 -22.02
N VAL A 117 -7.84 3.60 -21.55
CA VAL A 117 -6.57 3.63 -22.31
C VAL A 117 -6.67 2.74 -23.55
N ASN A 118 -7.25 1.53 -23.46
CA ASN A 118 -7.48 0.69 -24.63
C ASN A 118 -8.32 1.41 -25.68
N LEU A 119 -9.43 2.03 -25.27
CA LEU A 119 -10.29 2.79 -26.19
C LEU A 119 -9.54 3.98 -26.80
N PHE A 120 -8.73 4.70 -26.03
CA PHE A 120 -7.95 5.82 -26.50
C PHE A 120 -6.88 5.39 -27.55
N LEU A 121 -6.32 4.20 -27.39
CA LEU A 121 -5.35 3.60 -28.33
C LEU A 121 -6.03 2.94 -29.54
N GLY A 122 -7.35 3.01 -29.66
CA GLY A 122 -8.10 2.43 -30.76
C GLY A 122 -8.30 0.91 -30.68
N HIS A 123 -8.09 0.32 -29.50
CA HIS A 123 -8.33 -1.09 -29.22
C HIS A 123 -9.75 -1.31 -28.66
N ASP A 124 -10.22 -2.57 -28.68
CA ASP A 124 -11.42 -2.93 -27.95
C ASP A 124 -11.25 -2.68 -26.44
N ALA A 125 -12.32 -2.22 -25.79
CA ALA A 125 -12.34 -1.88 -24.37
C ALA A 125 -11.76 -2.97 -23.44
N LEU A 126 -11.95 -4.22 -23.81
CA LEU A 126 -11.53 -5.38 -22.99
C LEU A 126 -10.29 -6.09 -23.54
N THR A 127 -9.56 -5.51 -24.49
CA THR A 127 -8.40 -6.15 -25.13
C THR A 127 -7.38 -6.63 -24.09
N SER A 128 -6.94 -5.76 -23.18
CA SER A 128 -5.95 -6.12 -22.13
C SER A 128 -6.45 -7.18 -21.14
N PHE A 129 -7.77 -7.34 -20.97
CA PHE A 129 -8.33 -8.38 -20.13
C PHE A 129 -8.52 -9.71 -20.86
N ARG A 130 -8.76 -9.67 -22.18
CA ARG A 130 -8.95 -10.88 -23.01
C ARG A 130 -7.61 -11.49 -23.44
N THR A 131 -6.62 -10.64 -23.71
CA THR A 131 -5.29 -11.03 -24.13
C THR A 131 -4.23 -10.44 -23.20
N PRO A 132 -4.23 -10.84 -21.91
CA PRO A 132 -3.33 -10.25 -20.92
C PRO A 132 -1.84 -10.58 -21.18
N SER A 133 -1.55 -11.61 -21.98
CA SER A 133 -0.21 -11.98 -22.40
C SER A 133 0.22 -11.35 -23.73
N ALA A 134 -0.47 -10.29 -24.17
CA ALA A 134 -0.07 -9.57 -25.37
C ALA A 134 1.28 -8.86 -25.14
N VAL A 135 2.20 -9.07 -26.09
CA VAL A 135 3.47 -8.35 -26.13
C VAL A 135 3.23 -6.99 -26.77
N GLY A 136 3.63 -5.93 -26.08
CA GLY A 136 3.55 -4.58 -26.63
C GLY A 136 3.44 -3.49 -25.58
N LEU A 137 3.96 -2.33 -25.91
CA LEU A 137 3.97 -1.16 -25.04
C LEU A 137 2.54 -0.69 -24.70
N ASP A 138 1.59 -0.80 -25.64
CA ASP A 138 0.21 -0.35 -25.44
C ASP A 138 -0.47 -1.08 -24.30
N ASN A 139 -0.32 -2.42 -24.25
CA ASN A 139 -0.86 -3.23 -23.18
C ASN A 139 -0.16 -2.93 -21.83
N ALA A 140 1.15 -2.76 -21.84
CA ALA A 140 1.92 -2.36 -20.66
C ALA A 140 1.50 -0.98 -20.14
N LEU A 141 1.28 0.00 -21.04
CA LEU A 141 0.79 1.33 -20.68
C LEU A 141 -0.64 1.28 -20.09
N ALA A 142 -1.52 0.44 -20.64
CA ALA A 142 -2.85 0.25 -20.12
C ALA A 142 -2.80 -0.25 -18.66
N TRP A 143 -2.06 -1.32 -18.39
CA TRP A 143 -1.91 -1.85 -17.03
C TRP A 143 -1.15 -0.89 -16.10
N GLY A 144 -0.10 -0.23 -16.58
CA GLY A 144 0.67 0.74 -15.79
C GLY A 144 -0.15 1.95 -15.37
N SER A 145 -0.93 2.52 -16.29
CA SER A 145 -1.83 3.65 -15.99
C SER A 145 -2.97 3.27 -15.06
N GLY A 146 -3.57 2.08 -15.24
CA GLY A 146 -4.55 1.54 -14.31
C GLY A 146 -3.99 1.35 -12.90
N ALA A 147 -2.79 0.78 -12.80
CA ALA A 147 -2.09 0.62 -11.52
C ALA A 147 -1.76 1.97 -10.87
N PHE A 148 -1.32 2.95 -11.64
CA PHE A 148 -1.05 4.31 -11.15
C PHE A 148 -2.29 4.90 -10.50
N VAL A 149 -3.43 4.90 -11.19
CA VAL A 149 -4.68 5.44 -10.64
C VAL A 149 -5.18 4.63 -9.45
N ALA A 150 -5.06 3.30 -9.48
CA ALA A 150 -5.42 2.45 -8.35
C ALA A 150 -4.58 2.77 -7.10
N VAL A 151 -3.26 2.96 -7.25
CA VAL A 151 -2.36 3.36 -6.15
C VAL A 151 -2.72 4.74 -5.61
N LEU A 152 -3.02 5.71 -6.47
CA LEU A 152 -3.49 7.03 -6.06
C LEU A 152 -4.80 6.93 -5.28
N ALA A 153 -5.79 6.21 -5.81
CA ALA A 153 -7.07 6.00 -5.17
C ALA A 153 -6.93 5.30 -3.81
N LEU A 154 -6.00 4.34 -3.69
CA LEU A 154 -5.71 3.65 -2.45
C LEU A 154 -5.06 4.59 -1.41
N TRP A 155 -4.18 5.50 -1.87
CA TRP A 155 -3.44 6.41 -0.97
C TRP A 155 -4.25 7.60 -0.49
N TRP A 156 -5.14 8.14 -1.34
CA TRP A 156 -5.99 9.31 -1.02
C TRP A 156 -7.47 8.97 -0.87
N GLY A 157 -7.88 7.75 -1.15
CA GLY A 157 -9.26 7.32 -1.08
C GLY A 157 -9.82 7.19 0.33
N ILE A 158 -11.06 6.71 0.39
CA ILE A 158 -11.79 6.46 1.63
C ILE A 158 -11.03 5.42 2.47
N ASP A 159 -10.89 5.69 3.78
CA ASP A 159 -10.16 4.83 4.74
C ASP A 159 -8.63 4.72 4.50
N SER A 160 -8.05 5.61 3.69
CA SER A 160 -6.61 5.67 3.44
C SER A 160 -5.79 6.05 4.68
N ALA A 161 -6.40 6.69 5.68
CA ALA A 161 -5.71 7.13 6.90
C ALA A 161 -5.12 5.96 7.70
N SER A 162 -5.82 4.82 7.78
CA SER A 162 -5.34 3.59 8.42
C SER A 162 -4.17 2.99 7.64
N LEU A 163 -4.29 2.92 6.31
CA LEU A 163 -3.24 2.43 5.43
C LEU A 163 -1.96 3.28 5.56
N ARG A 164 -2.08 4.61 5.48
CA ARG A 164 -0.92 5.52 5.61
C ARG A 164 -0.24 5.38 6.97
N ARG A 165 -1.01 5.34 8.08
CA ARG A 165 -0.43 5.12 9.41
C ARG A 165 0.28 3.78 9.50
N GLY A 166 -0.38 2.71 9.09
CA GLY A 166 0.18 1.37 9.10
C GLY A 166 1.45 1.27 8.26
N THR A 167 1.45 1.83 7.05
CA THR A 167 2.63 1.89 6.17
C THR A 167 3.80 2.59 6.87
N HIS A 168 3.56 3.77 7.47
CA HIS A 168 4.62 4.47 8.19
C HIS A 168 5.12 3.72 9.43
N LEU A 169 4.23 3.04 10.16
CA LEU A 169 4.61 2.22 11.31
C LEU A 169 5.43 0.99 10.89
N THR A 170 5.01 0.31 9.83
CA THR A 170 5.71 -0.87 9.28
C THR A 170 7.11 -0.49 8.80
N LEU A 171 7.23 0.63 8.07
CA LEU A 171 8.50 1.11 7.55
C LEU A 171 9.42 1.72 8.63
N ALA A 172 8.85 2.30 9.68
CA ALA A 172 9.64 2.93 10.74
C ALA A 172 10.51 1.95 11.53
N ALA A 173 10.14 0.67 11.61
CA ALA A 173 10.92 -0.34 12.34
C ALA A 173 12.25 -0.67 11.63
N PRO A 174 12.27 -1.09 10.35
CA PRO A 174 13.50 -1.38 9.62
C PRO A 174 14.28 -0.11 9.21
N LEU A 175 13.60 1.03 9.01
CA LEU A 175 14.17 2.25 8.46
C LEU A 175 14.36 3.34 9.54
N ARG A 176 14.88 2.96 10.71
CA ARG A 176 15.04 3.86 11.87
C ARG A 176 16.01 5.00 11.62
N SER A 177 17.06 4.78 10.84
CA SER A 177 18.06 5.79 10.51
C SER A 177 17.82 6.41 9.13
N GLY A 178 18.32 7.63 8.91
CA GLY A 178 18.30 8.30 7.60
C GLY A 178 18.98 7.47 6.51
N PRO A 179 20.20 6.95 6.77
CA PRO A 179 20.89 6.06 5.83
C PRO A 179 20.09 4.81 5.46
N ALA A 180 19.47 4.12 6.44
CA ALA A 180 18.65 2.94 6.15
C ALA A 180 17.45 3.25 5.26
N ALA A 181 16.81 4.41 5.45
CA ALA A 181 15.72 4.85 4.58
C ALA A 181 16.20 5.16 3.16
N ALA A 182 17.38 5.78 3.02
CA ALA A 182 17.97 6.06 1.73
C ALA A 182 18.36 4.76 0.99
N VAL A 183 18.95 3.80 1.70
CA VAL A 183 19.28 2.47 1.15
C VAL A 183 18.00 1.74 0.74
N GLY A 184 16.95 1.75 1.57
CA GLY A 184 15.67 1.14 1.23
C GLY A 184 15.04 1.75 -0.01
N ALA A 185 15.05 3.07 -0.14
CA ALA A 185 14.57 3.75 -1.34
C ALA A 185 15.43 3.40 -2.57
N LEU A 186 16.76 3.38 -2.42
CA LEU A 186 17.68 3.01 -3.51
C LEU A 186 17.43 1.57 -3.99
N VAL A 187 17.26 0.62 -3.07
CA VAL A 187 16.93 -0.78 -3.43
C VAL A 187 15.65 -0.85 -4.25
N LEU A 188 14.60 -0.12 -3.85
CA LEU A 188 13.34 -0.08 -4.59
C LEU A 188 13.50 0.58 -5.97
N VAL A 189 14.28 1.64 -6.08
CA VAL A 189 14.60 2.29 -7.37
C VAL A 189 15.35 1.33 -8.28
N VAL A 190 16.38 0.68 -7.76
CA VAL A 190 17.18 -0.30 -8.55
C VAL A 190 16.30 -1.46 -9.00
N ALA A 191 15.47 -2.02 -8.10
CA ALA A 191 14.53 -3.08 -8.46
C ALA A 191 13.55 -2.62 -9.56
N GLY A 192 13.00 -1.41 -9.45
CA GLY A 192 12.11 -0.83 -10.44
C GLY A 192 12.82 -0.61 -11.79
N ALA A 193 14.06 -0.12 -11.75
CA ALA A 193 14.87 0.06 -12.96
C ALA A 193 15.20 -1.28 -13.63
N VAL A 194 15.55 -2.31 -12.86
CA VAL A 194 15.80 -3.67 -13.39
C VAL A 194 14.54 -4.22 -14.07
N VAL A 195 13.38 -4.10 -13.41
CA VAL A 195 12.09 -4.53 -13.98
C VAL A 195 11.79 -3.77 -15.29
N ALA A 196 11.97 -2.45 -15.30
CA ALA A 196 11.74 -1.63 -16.48
C ALA A 196 12.71 -1.96 -17.64
N LEU A 197 14.01 -2.11 -17.35
CA LEU A 197 15.02 -2.48 -18.34
C LEU A 197 14.76 -3.87 -18.90
N TRP A 198 14.38 -4.81 -18.07
CA TRP A 198 13.99 -6.15 -18.53
C TRP A 198 12.76 -6.06 -19.45
N GLY A 199 11.73 -5.30 -19.08
CA GLY A 199 10.56 -5.06 -19.92
C GLY A 199 10.95 -4.47 -21.29
N LEU A 200 11.83 -3.46 -21.31
CA LEU A 200 12.34 -2.87 -22.54
C LEU A 200 13.10 -3.88 -23.40
N SER A 201 13.94 -4.71 -22.79
CA SER A 201 14.76 -5.71 -23.54
C SER A 201 13.90 -6.82 -24.15
N GLN A 202 12.76 -7.15 -23.56
CA GLN A 202 11.85 -8.21 -24.02
C GLN A 202 10.66 -7.67 -24.84
N GLY A 203 10.58 -6.36 -25.10
CA GLY A 203 9.46 -5.74 -25.82
C GLY A 203 8.16 -5.69 -25.01
N TRP A 204 8.27 -5.57 -23.68
CA TRP A 204 7.14 -5.50 -22.74
C TRP A 204 6.20 -6.71 -22.80
N PRO A 205 6.71 -7.92 -22.53
CA PRO A 205 5.85 -9.10 -22.45
C PRO A 205 4.98 -8.99 -21.20
N THR A 206 3.72 -8.60 -21.36
CA THR A 206 2.77 -8.63 -20.29
C THR A 206 2.25 -10.06 -20.14
N SER A 207 2.42 -10.66 -18.98
CA SER A 207 1.83 -11.97 -18.65
C SER A 207 1.10 -11.91 -17.32
N LEU A 208 0.05 -12.69 -17.14
CA LEU A 208 -0.66 -12.72 -15.86
C LEU A 208 0.24 -13.22 -14.73
N VAL A 209 1.12 -14.18 -15.04
CA VAL A 209 2.03 -14.82 -14.07
C VAL A 209 3.40 -14.97 -14.73
N PRO A 210 4.54 -14.79 -13.99
CA PRO A 210 5.89 -14.85 -14.54
C PRO A 210 6.35 -16.22 -15.06
N LEU A 211 5.54 -17.25 -14.93
CA LEU A 211 5.87 -18.66 -15.26
C LEU A 211 5.05 -19.19 -16.45
N GLY A 212 4.62 -18.34 -17.37
CA GLY A 212 3.91 -18.74 -18.59
C GLY A 212 4.82 -18.83 -19.79
#